data_4f5c1c72b0bbfc0072da6aa41c3cdcdc
#
_entry.id   4f5c1c72b0bbfc0072da6aa41c3cdcdc
#
_cell.length_a   1.000
_cell.length_b   1.000
_cell.length_c   1.000
_cell.angle_alpha   90.00
_cell.angle_beta   90.00
_cell.angle_gamma   90.00
#
_symmetry.space_group_name_H-M   'P 1'
#
loop_
_entity.id
_entity.type
_entity.pdbx_description
1 polymer ?
#
loop_
_entity_poly.entity_id
_entity_poly.type
_entity_poly.pdbx_seq_one_letter_code
_entity_poly.pdbx_strand_id
1 'polypeptide(L)'
;MKRTAVYPFTAIVGQEEMKLSLILNVINPALGGVLIKGEKGTAKSTAVRALAELLPPMAAVHGCRFHCDPHSSQLCDDCTAKLQAEGSLPEETINMRVVELPVSATEDRVVGTLDIEHAIKHGEKKFEPGILAQANRNILYVDEINLLDDHVVDVLLDAAAMGVNTVEREGVSYSHPARFVLVGTMNPEEGDIRPQLLDRFGLSVVVTGEHDPLQRVEVIKRRLAYENDAESFIAGYKEAQEELAEKIIAAVKLLPEVTIDDKLLETVAKLSVELGVDGHRADITVIKTALTLAAFNGRKQANLDDLKEAAKLVLPHRMRRRPFEEGELDWNKVESFLAAEA
;
A
#
# COMPACT_ATOMS: atom_id res chain seq x y z
N MET A 1 -12.70 -25.37 6.15
CA MET A 1 -11.48 -25.15 6.95
C MET A 1 -11.78 -24.08 7.98
N LYS A 2 -11.48 -24.30 9.29
CA LYS A 2 -11.58 -23.21 10.28
C LYS A 2 -10.63 -22.10 9.84
N ARG A 3 -11.12 -20.86 9.70
CA ARG A 3 -10.25 -19.68 9.47
C ARG A 3 -9.25 -19.65 10.61
N THR A 4 -7.97 -19.56 10.28
CA THR A 4 -6.92 -19.38 11.29
C THR A 4 -7.19 -18.01 11.92
N ALA A 5 -7.30 -17.98 13.24
CA ALA A 5 -7.50 -16.72 13.97
C ALA A 5 -6.35 -15.76 13.63
N VAL A 6 -6.68 -14.52 13.26
CA VAL A 6 -5.70 -13.49 12.91
C VAL A 6 -5.56 -12.53 14.09
N TYR A 7 -4.32 -12.18 14.42
CA TYR A 7 -4.00 -11.24 15.50
C TYR A 7 -4.62 -9.87 15.21
N PRO A 8 -5.34 -9.22 16.16
CA PRO A 8 -6.01 -7.94 15.89
C PRO A 8 -5.02 -6.82 15.58
N PHE A 9 -5.30 -6.01 14.57
CA PHE A 9 -4.43 -4.88 14.18
C PHE A 9 -4.27 -3.86 15.32
N THR A 10 -5.35 -3.55 16.02
CA THR A 10 -5.36 -2.63 17.16
C THR A 10 -4.66 -3.18 18.41
N ALA A 11 -4.36 -4.49 18.43
CA ALA A 11 -3.59 -5.12 19.52
C ALA A 11 -2.07 -5.00 19.31
N ILE A 12 -1.60 -4.54 18.14
CA ILE A 12 -0.18 -4.35 17.87
C ILE A 12 0.34 -3.18 18.71
N VAL A 13 1.35 -3.47 19.53
CA VAL A 13 1.97 -2.48 20.43
C VAL A 13 3.01 -1.68 19.66
N GLY A 14 3.03 -0.35 19.85
CA GLY A 14 3.99 0.52 19.18
C GLY A 14 3.84 0.54 17.66
N GLN A 15 4.94 0.81 16.96
CA GLN A 15 5.02 0.80 15.50
C GLN A 15 4.00 1.75 14.81
N GLU A 16 3.79 2.94 15.41
CA GLU A 16 2.72 3.85 14.99
C GLU A 16 2.87 4.33 13.54
N GLU A 17 4.11 4.64 13.12
CA GLU A 17 4.38 5.06 11.74
C GLU A 17 4.10 3.94 10.73
N MET A 18 4.46 2.69 11.06
CA MET A 18 4.13 1.53 10.22
C MET A 18 2.62 1.34 10.12
N LYS A 19 1.91 1.35 11.24
CA LYS A 19 0.45 1.22 11.25
C LYS A 19 -0.21 2.32 10.45
N LEU A 20 0.22 3.57 10.65
CA LEU A 20 -0.31 4.73 9.94
C LEU A 20 -0.05 4.62 8.43
N SER A 21 1.18 4.31 8.01
CA SER A 21 1.52 4.18 6.59
C SER A 21 0.72 3.10 5.88
N LEU A 22 0.48 1.97 6.54
CA LEU A 22 -0.37 0.89 6.04
C LEU A 22 -1.82 1.34 5.87
N ILE A 23 -2.39 2.03 6.88
CA ILE A 23 -3.76 2.58 6.83
C ILE A 23 -3.88 3.60 5.70
N LEU A 24 -2.95 4.55 5.59
CA LEU A 24 -2.98 5.57 4.53
C LEU A 24 -2.93 4.95 3.14
N ASN A 25 -2.14 3.90 2.95
CA ASN A 25 -2.04 3.22 1.65
C ASN A 25 -3.30 2.42 1.31
N VAL A 26 -4.04 1.93 2.31
CA VAL A 26 -5.38 1.32 2.12
C VAL A 26 -6.41 2.38 1.74
N ILE A 27 -6.41 3.54 2.40
CA ILE A 27 -7.32 4.65 2.09
C ILE A 27 -7.04 5.17 0.67
N ASN A 28 -5.77 5.28 0.30
CA ASN A 28 -5.35 5.82 -0.99
C ASN A 28 -4.24 4.96 -1.64
N PRO A 29 -4.57 3.89 -2.35
CA PRO A 29 -3.59 3.07 -3.06
C PRO A 29 -2.74 3.84 -4.08
N ALA A 30 -3.22 5.00 -4.56
CA ALA A 30 -2.48 5.87 -5.47
C ALA A 30 -1.29 6.60 -4.82
N LEU A 31 -1.02 6.36 -3.53
CA LEU A 31 0.23 6.75 -2.87
C LEU A 31 1.43 5.99 -3.44
N GLY A 32 1.23 4.78 -4.01
CA GLY A 32 2.28 4.03 -4.69
C GLY A 32 3.04 3.02 -3.81
N GLY A 33 2.40 2.56 -2.72
CA GLY A 33 2.93 1.50 -1.86
C GLY A 33 3.73 1.98 -0.65
N VAL A 34 3.95 1.04 0.27
CA VAL A 34 4.72 1.23 1.51
C VAL A 34 5.92 0.32 1.51
N LEU A 35 7.11 0.88 1.75
CA LEU A 35 8.32 0.12 2.03
C LEU A 35 8.59 0.11 3.54
N ILE A 36 8.56 -1.07 4.15
CA ILE A 36 8.84 -1.26 5.57
C ILE A 36 10.26 -1.80 5.73
N LYS A 37 11.18 -0.95 6.17
CA LYS A 37 12.58 -1.32 6.45
C LYS A 37 12.68 -1.76 7.90
N GLY A 38 13.41 -2.83 8.18
CA GLY A 38 13.66 -3.22 9.56
C GLY A 38 13.99 -4.69 9.75
N GLU A 39 14.42 -5.01 10.95
CA GLU A 39 14.87 -6.33 11.36
C GLU A 39 13.77 -7.41 11.31
N LYS A 40 14.17 -8.66 11.25
CA LYS A 40 13.26 -9.81 11.34
C LYS A 40 12.59 -9.85 12.74
N GLY A 41 11.34 -10.30 12.77
CA GLY A 41 10.62 -10.45 14.05
C GLY A 41 9.90 -9.20 14.55
N THR A 42 9.86 -8.10 13.80
CA THR A 42 9.19 -6.83 14.17
C THR A 42 7.70 -6.75 13.77
N ALA A 43 7.04 -7.90 13.66
CA ALA A 43 5.60 -8.04 13.37
C ALA A 43 5.10 -7.46 12.04
N LYS A 44 5.98 -7.17 11.05
CA LYS A 44 5.61 -6.60 9.73
C LYS A 44 4.50 -7.39 9.04
N SER A 45 4.73 -8.69 8.79
CA SER A 45 3.75 -9.55 8.12
C SER A 45 2.47 -9.74 8.95
N THR A 46 2.58 -9.75 10.27
CA THR A 46 1.42 -9.81 11.18
C THR A 46 0.54 -8.57 11.01
N ALA A 47 1.14 -7.37 10.96
CA ALA A 47 0.41 -6.11 10.77
C ALA A 47 -0.34 -6.08 9.43
N VAL A 48 0.30 -6.53 8.34
CA VAL A 48 -0.31 -6.55 7.01
C VAL A 48 -1.51 -7.52 6.96
N ARG A 49 -1.37 -8.71 7.52
CA ARG A 49 -2.49 -9.68 7.59
C ARG A 49 -3.62 -9.21 8.49
N ALA A 50 -3.27 -8.60 9.63
CA ALA A 50 -4.23 -8.04 10.54
C ALA A 50 -5.03 -6.89 9.92
N LEU A 51 -4.38 -6.04 9.10
CA LEU A 51 -5.04 -4.96 8.37
C LEU A 51 -6.03 -5.50 7.32
N ALA A 52 -5.67 -6.55 6.59
CA ALA A 52 -6.58 -7.15 5.61
C ALA A 52 -7.86 -7.73 6.27
N GLU A 53 -7.72 -8.33 7.47
CA GLU A 53 -8.87 -8.89 8.22
C GLU A 53 -9.70 -7.79 8.90
N LEU A 54 -9.12 -6.63 9.19
CA LEU A 54 -9.79 -5.46 9.75
C LEU A 54 -10.84 -4.89 8.80
N LEU A 55 -10.58 -4.94 7.48
CA LEU A 55 -11.40 -4.27 6.49
C LEU A 55 -12.69 -5.03 6.20
N PRO A 56 -13.82 -4.32 5.99
CA PRO A 56 -15.07 -4.96 5.69
C PRO A 56 -15.07 -5.64 4.32
N PRO A 57 -15.97 -6.60 4.12
CA PRO A 57 -16.20 -7.19 2.81
C PRO A 57 -16.60 -6.13 1.78
N MET A 58 -16.22 -6.38 0.52
CA MET A 58 -16.50 -5.48 -0.60
C MET A 58 -17.24 -6.20 -1.72
N ALA A 59 -18.04 -5.46 -2.51
CA ALA A 59 -18.71 -6.02 -3.68
C ALA A 59 -17.71 -6.30 -4.80
N ALA A 60 -17.87 -7.43 -5.48
CA ALA A 60 -17.12 -7.80 -6.68
C ALA A 60 -18.06 -8.40 -7.72
N VAL A 61 -17.68 -8.38 -8.99
CA VAL A 61 -18.42 -9.05 -10.06
C VAL A 61 -18.27 -10.55 -9.91
N HIS A 62 -19.40 -11.26 -9.77
CA HIS A 62 -19.42 -12.71 -9.58
C HIS A 62 -18.70 -13.45 -10.71
N GLY A 63 -17.76 -14.31 -10.33
CA GLY A 63 -16.97 -15.12 -11.25
C GLY A 63 -15.95 -14.33 -12.08
N CYS A 64 -15.70 -13.06 -11.78
CA CYS A 64 -14.66 -12.29 -12.44
C CYS A 64 -13.26 -12.69 -11.92
N ARG A 65 -12.35 -13.04 -12.84
CA ARG A 65 -10.97 -13.42 -12.54
C ARG A 65 -10.13 -12.28 -11.94
N PHE A 66 -10.58 -11.04 -12.13
CA PHE A 66 -9.91 -9.82 -11.69
C PHE A 66 -10.63 -9.13 -10.52
N HIS A 67 -11.66 -9.74 -9.95
CA HIS A 67 -12.44 -9.16 -8.85
C HIS A 67 -12.91 -7.72 -9.13
N CYS A 68 -13.34 -7.42 -10.37
CA CYS A 68 -13.79 -6.10 -10.77
C CYS A 68 -14.88 -5.57 -9.82
N ASP A 69 -14.84 -4.26 -9.59
CA ASP A 69 -15.90 -3.57 -8.85
C ASP A 69 -17.12 -3.38 -9.77
N PRO A 70 -18.31 -3.90 -9.44
CA PRO A 70 -19.48 -3.75 -10.29
C PRO A 70 -19.94 -2.30 -10.47
N HIS A 71 -19.53 -1.41 -9.57
CA HIS A 71 -19.89 0.02 -9.60
C HIS A 71 -18.80 0.93 -10.19
N SER A 72 -17.66 0.34 -10.58
CA SER A 72 -16.54 1.09 -11.17
C SER A 72 -16.67 1.20 -12.69
N SER A 73 -16.20 2.31 -13.24
CA SER A 73 -16.01 2.47 -14.69
C SER A 73 -14.81 1.68 -15.24
N GLN A 74 -13.95 1.17 -14.36
CA GLN A 74 -12.75 0.42 -14.74
C GLN A 74 -13.00 -1.08 -14.58
N LEU A 75 -13.49 -1.68 -15.63
CA LEU A 75 -13.80 -3.11 -15.72
C LEU A 75 -12.78 -3.80 -16.63
N CYS A 76 -12.59 -5.12 -16.47
CA CYS A 76 -11.92 -5.94 -17.47
C CYS A 76 -12.81 -6.12 -18.71
N ASP A 77 -12.21 -6.58 -19.82
CA ASP A 77 -12.93 -6.77 -21.08
C ASP A 77 -14.14 -7.68 -20.93
N ASP A 78 -14.02 -8.80 -20.18
CA ASP A 78 -15.11 -9.74 -19.94
C ASP A 78 -16.30 -9.09 -19.19
N CYS A 79 -16.01 -8.29 -18.16
CA CYS A 79 -17.04 -7.58 -17.40
C CYS A 79 -17.68 -6.47 -18.23
N THR A 80 -16.90 -5.77 -19.04
CA THR A 80 -17.39 -4.73 -19.96
C THR A 80 -18.35 -5.34 -20.99
N ALA A 81 -17.98 -6.46 -21.59
CA ALA A 81 -18.84 -7.16 -22.55
C ALA A 81 -20.14 -7.66 -21.89
N LYS A 82 -20.07 -8.23 -20.67
CA LYS A 82 -21.27 -8.64 -19.91
C LYS A 82 -22.18 -7.46 -19.60
N LEU A 83 -21.61 -6.34 -19.14
CA LEU A 83 -22.41 -5.14 -18.81
C LEU A 83 -23.14 -4.60 -20.05
N GLN A 84 -22.47 -4.62 -21.23
CA GLN A 84 -23.09 -4.19 -22.49
C GLN A 84 -24.21 -5.15 -22.96
N ALA A 85 -24.05 -6.46 -22.73
CA ALA A 85 -25.02 -7.48 -23.14
C ALA A 85 -26.23 -7.57 -22.21
N GLU A 86 -26.01 -7.49 -20.90
CA GLU A 86 -27.01 -7.80 -19.86
C GLU A 86 -27.54 -6.52 -19.13
N GLY A 87 -26.86 -5.38 -19.31
CA GLY A 87 -27.22 -4.12 -18.67
C GLY A 87 -26.92 -4.04 -17.16
N SER A 88 -26.49 -5.13 -16.55
CA SER A 88 -26.08 -5.20 -15.15
C SER A 88 -25.06 -6.31 -14.94
N LEU A 89 -24.27 -6.20 -13.85
CA LEU A 89 -23.30 -7.21 -13.47
C LEU A 89 -23.76 -7.96 -12.23
N PRO A 90 -23.69 -9.30 -12.20
CA PRO A 90 -23.99 -10.08 -11.01
C PRO A 90 -22.94 -9.81 -9.94
N GLU A 91 -23.38 -9.60 -8.70
CA GLU A 91 -22.51 -9.23 -7.58
C GLU A 91 -22.28 -10.41 -6.64
N GLU A 92 -21.08 -10.45 -6.07
CA GLU A 92 -20.72 -11.27 -4.93
C GLU A 92 -19.98 -10.43 -3.89
N THR A 93 -19.94 -10.91 -2.66
CA THR A 93 -19.21 -10.26 -1.58
C THR A 93 -17.89 -11.00 -1.34
N ILE A 94 -16.78 -10.27 -1.40
CA ILE A 94 -15.43 -10.80 -1.15
C ILE A 94 -14.76 -10.05 0.01
N ASN A 95 -13.88 -10.74 0.73
CA ASN A 95 -13.01 -10.11 1.71
C ASN A 95 -11.68 -9.74 1.08
N MET A 96 -11.11 -8.62 1.51
CA MET A 96 -9.73 -8.29 1.17
C MET A 96 -8.78 -9.39 1.67
N ARG A 97 -7.79 -9.71 0.87
CA ARG A 97 -6.79 -10.77 1.17
C ARG A 97 -5.39 -10.20 1.02
N VAL A 98 -4.43 -10.86 1.69
CA VAL A 98 -3.02 -10.66 1.41
C VAL A 98 -2.60 -11.67 0.35
N VAL A 99 -2.15 -11.16 -0.78
CA VAL A 99 -1.54 -11.93 -1.86
C VAL A 99 -0.04 -11.83 -1.68
N GLU A 100 0.62 -12.96 -1.46
CA GLU A 100 2.07 -12.99 -1.24
C GLU A 100 2.80 -13.24 -2.55
N LEU A 101 3.83 -12.44 -2.80
CA LEU A 101 4.73 -12.63 -3.93
C LEU A 101 6.01 -13.33 -3.46
N PRO A 102 6.30 -14.54 -3.94
CA PRO A 102 7.58 -15.21 -3.63
C PRO A 102 8.77 -14.47 -4.25
N VAL A 103 9.88 -14.39 -3.55
CA VAL A 103 11.13 -13.77 -4.03
C VAL A 103 11.69 -14.42 -5.32
N SER A 104 11.31 -15.66 -5.60
CA SER A 104 11.66 -16.38 -6.84
C SER A 104 10.66 -16.18 -7.97
N ALA A 105 9.71 -15.22 -7.86
CA ALA A 105 8.72 -14.98 -8.88
C ALA A 105 9.37 -14.40 -10.15
N THR A 106 9.03 -14.99 -11.29
CA THR A 106 9.39 -14.46 -12.61
C THR A 106 8.38 -13.40 -13.05
N GLU A 107 8.78 -12.53 -13.97
CA GLU A 107 7.89 -11.52 -14.56
C GLU A 107 6.57 -12.12 -15.05
N ASP A 108 6.64 -13.21 -15.83
CA ASP A 108 5.46 -13.90 -16.36
C ASP A 108 4.47 -14.34 -15.26
N ARG A 109 4.99 -14.77 -14.13
CA ARG A 109 4.14 -15.14 -12.99
C ARG A 109 3.49 -13.93 -12.34
N VAL A 110 4.12 -12.78 -12.42
CA VAL A 110 3.61 -11.52 -11.88
C VAL A 110 2.55 -10.92 -12.78
N VAL A 111 2.88 -10.67 -14.04
CA VAL A 111 2.00 -9.98 -14.99
C VAL A 111 0.96 -10.90 -15.63
N GLY A 112 1.26 -12.19 -15.74
CA GLY A 112 0.49 -13.17 -16.49
C GLY A 112 1.06 -13.42 -17.88
N THR A 113 0.48 -14.36 -18.60
CA THR A 113 0.95 -14.81 -19.91
C THR A 113 -0.13 -14.76 -20.98
N LEU A 114 0.26 -14.43 -22.21
CA LEU A 114 -0.59 -14.52 -23.40
C LEU A 114 -0.28 -15.82 -24.15
N ASP A 115 -1.31 -16.60 -24.42
CA ASP A 115 -1.22 -17.77 -25.29
C ASP A 115 -1.23 -17.32 -26.77
N ILE A 116 -0.03 -17.03 -27.28
CA ILE A 116 0.18 -16.53 -28.64
C ILE A 116 -0.26 -17.54 -29.69
N GLU A 117 -0.02 -18.84 -29.43
CA GLU A 117 -0.42 -19.89 -30.36
C GLU A 117 -1.94 -19.95 -30.54
N HIS A 118 -2.67 -19.82 -29.45
CA HIS A 118 -4.13 -19.75 -29.48
C HIS A 118 -4.62 -18.50 -30.22
N ALA A 119 -3.99 -17.34 -29.97
CA ALA A 119 -4.34 -16.08 -30.62
C ALA A 119 -4.14 -16.15 -32.14
N ILE A 120 -3.05 -16.74 -32.62
CA ILE A 120 -2.76 -16.88 -34.07
C ILE A 120 -3.72 -17.89 -34.71
N LYS A 121 -4.01 -19.03 -34.05
CA LYS A 121 -4.85 -20.11 -34.65
C LYS A 121 -6.34 -19.77 -34.64
N HIS A 122 -6.84 -19.08 -33.64
CA HIS A 122 -8.26 -18.88 -33.39
C HIS A 122 -8.72 -17.42 -33.50
N GLY A 123 -7.79 -16.46 -33.54
CA GLY A 123 -8.10 -15.03 -33.51
C GLY A 123 -8.60 -14.54 -32.15
N GLU A 124 -8.53 -15.38 -31.12
CA GLU A 124 -9.01 -15.09 -29.77
C GLU A 124 -7.84 -14.92 -28.81
N LYS A 125 -7.90 -13.86 -28.01
CA LYS A 125 -6.89 -13.61 -26.97
C LYS A 125 -7.14 -14.51 -25.76
N LYS A 126 -6.24 -15.45 -25.49
CA LYS A 126 -6.28 -16.26 -24.28
C LYS A 126 -5.22 -15.76 -23.31
N PHE A 127 -5.65 -15.14 -22.23
CA PHE A 127 -4.80 -14.62 -21.17
C PHE A 127 -4.87 -15.49 -19.92
N GLU A 128 -3.70 -15.88 -19.41
CA GLU A 128 -3.56 -16.55 -18.12
C GLU A 128 -3.17 -15.50 -17.05
N PRO A 129 -4.07 -15.19 -16.10
CA PRO A 129 -3.83 -14.15 -15.10
C PRO A 129 -2.67 -14.47 -14.18
N GLY A 130 -1.79 -13.49 -13.97
CA GLY A 130 -0.71 -13.55 -12.99
C GLY A 130 -1.11 -13.11 -11.59
N ILE A 131 -0.09 -12.85 -10.76
CA ILE A 131 -0.28 -12.41 -9.37
C ILE A 131 -0.94 -11.03 -9.31
N LEU A 132 -0.63 -10.11 -10.25
CA LEU A 132 -1.25 -8.78 -10.29
C LEU A 132 -2.77 -8.83 -10.50
N ALA A 133 -3.26 -9.82 -11.24
CA ALA A 133 -4.68 -10.06 -11.38
C ALA A 133 -5.34 -10.49 -10.06
N GLN A 134 -4.68 -11.38 -9.31
CA GLN A 134 -5.14 -11.82 -7.99
C GLN A 134 -5.05 -10.71 -6.95
N ALA A 135 -4.06 -9.82 -7.09
CA ALA A 135 -3.82 -8.70 -6.20
C ALA A 135 -4.84 -7.57 -6.38
N ASN A 136 -5.53 -7.50 -7.53
CA ASN A 136 -6.50 -6.43 -7.75
C ASN A 136 -7.51 -6.34 -6.60
N ARG A 137 -7.64 -5.14 -6.00
CA ARG A 137 -8.46 -4.84 -4.82
C ARG A 137 -8.07 -5.61 -3.55
N ASN A 138 -6.82 -6.09 -3.49
CA ASN A 138 -6.23 -6.80 -2.38
C ASN A 138 -4.92 -6.13 -1.93
N ILE A 139 -4.28 -6.67 -0.90
CA ILE A 139 -2.94 -6.26 -0.49
C ILE A 139 -1.93 -7.20 -1.18
N LEU A 140 -1.00 -6.65 -1.95
CA LEU A 140 0.15 -7.38 -2.46
C LEU A 140 1.31 -7.21 -1.49
N TYR A 141 1.68 -8.29 -0.84
CA TYR A 141 2.77 -8.34 0.14
C TYR A 141 4.01 -8.99 -0.48
N VAL A 142 5.12 -8.28 -0.43
CA VAL A 142 6.41 -8.74 -0.94
C VAL A 142 7.39 -8.74 0.22
N ASP A 143 7.70 -9.92 0.73
CA ASP A 143 8.71 -10.05 1.76
C ASP A 143 10.10 -10.02 1.13
N GLU A 144 11.03 -9.29 1.75
CA GLU A 144 12.42 -9.14 1.27
C GLU A 144 12.48 -8.65 -0.20
N ILE A 145 11.74 -7.58 -0.51
CA ILE A 145 11.62 -7.04 -1.88
C ILE A 145 12.98 -6.68 -2.53
N ASN A 146 14.00 -6.40 -1.70
CA ASN A 146 15.38 -6.17 -2.13
C ASN A 146 16.06 -7.40 -2.76
N LEU A 147 15.49 -8.59 -2.58
CA LEU A 147 16.00 -9.84 -3.17
C LEU A 147 15.30 -10.19 -4.50
N LEU A 148 14.26 -9.48 -4.87
CA LEU A 148 13.64 -9.64 -6.19
C LEU A 148 14.52 -9.06 -7.30
N ASP A 149 14.33 -9.59 -8.50
CA ASP A 149 14.90 -8.97 -9.71
C ASP A 149 14.35 -7.54 -9.85
N ASP A 150 15.23 -6.58 -10.13
CA ASP A 150 14.88 -5.16 -10.26
C ASP A 150 13.77 -4.91 -11.30
N HIS A 151 13.77 -5.67 -12.39
CA HIS A 151 12.75 -5.56 -13.41
C HIS A 151 11.36 -5.96 -12.89
N VAL A 152 11.30 -7.00 -12.06
CA VAL A 152 10.05 -7.41 -11.40
C VAL A 152 9.58 -6.31 -10.44
N VAL A 153 10.48 -5.71 -9.67
CA VAL A 153 10.14 -4.58 -8.78
C VAL A 153 9.62 -3.38 -9.57
N ASP A 154 10.25 -3.07 -10.72
CA ASP A 154 9.77 -2.00 -11.60
C ASP A 154 8.34 -2.24 -12.08
N VAL A 155 8.05 -3.44 -12.56
CA VAL A 155 6.70 -3.82 -13.02
C VAL A 155 5.66 -3.70 -11.90
N LEU A 156 6.01 -4.11 -10.67
CA LEU A 156 5.12 -3.98 -9.50
C LEU A 156 4.81 -2.52 -9.19
N LEU A 157 5.84 -1.66 -9.19
CA LEU A 157 5.70 -0.24 -8.89
C LEU A 157 4.93 0.51 -9.98
N ASP A 158 5.13 0.14 -11.25
CA ASP A 158 4.36 0.70 -12.36
C ASP A 158 2.89 0.31 -12.27
N ALA A 159 2.58 -0.96 -12.04
CA ALA A 159 1.22 -1.42 -11.89
C ALA A 159 0.53 -0.76 -10.67
N ALA A 160 1.24 -0.60 -9.55
CA ALA A 160 0.72 0.09 -8.36
C ALA A 160 0.41 1.57 -8.63
N ALA A 161 1.25 2.25 -9.42
CA ALA A 161 1.06 3.66 -9.76
C ALA A 161 -0.07 3.87 -10.78
N MET A 162 -0.16 2.99 -11.80
CA MET A 162 -1.13 3.11 -12.89
C MET A 162 -2.50 2.51 -12.54
N GLY A 163 -2.56 1.55 -11.63
CA GLY A 163 -3.77 0.79 -11.31
C GLY A 163 -4.23 -0.15 -12.42
N VAL A 164 -3.36 -0.42 -13.40
CA VAL A 164 -3.61 -1.29 -14.55
C VAL A 164 -2.35 -2.09 -14.84
N ASN A 165 -2.51 -3.35 -15.21
CA ASN A 165 -1.45 -4.19 -15.75
C ASN A 165 -1.68 -4.37 -17.25
N THR A 166 -0.66 -4.11 -18.06
CA THR A 166 -0.69 -4.30 -19.51
C THR A 166 0.44 -5.25 -19.91
N VAL A 167 0.06 -6.31 -20.61
CA VAL A 167 1.00 -7.30 -21.16
C VAL A 167 1.00 -7.22 -22.68
N GLU A 168 2.15 -6.94 -23.26
CA GLU A 168 2.34 -6.88 -24.71
C GLU A 168 3.34 -7.96 -25.14
N ARG A 169 2.91 -8.82 -26.07
CA ARG A 169 3.79 -9.83 -26.65
C ARG A 169 3.45 -10.02 -28.13
N GLU A 170 4.47 -9.95 -28.98
CA GLU A 170 4.38 -10.18 -30.44
C GLU A 170 3.22 -9.42 -31.12
N GLY A 171 2.98 -8.16 -30.69
CA GLY A 171 1.92 -7.32 -31.25
C GLY A 171 0.52 -7.61 -30.69
N VAL A 172 0.38 -8.54 -29.73
CA VAL A 172 -0.86 -8.77 -29.00
C VAL A 172 -0.76 -8.08 -27.64
N SER A 173 -1.73 -7.21 -27.34
CA SER A 173 -1.81 -6.50 -26.05
C SER A 173 -3.05 -6.94 -25.29
N TYR A 174 -2.90 -7.16 -23.99
CA TYR A 174 -3.98 -7.41 -23.05
C TYR A 174 -3.81 -6.55 -21.79
N SER A 175 -4.90 -5.94 -21.34
CA SER A 175 -4.88 -5.06 -20.18
C SER A 175 -5.99 -5.43 -19.20
N HIS A 176 -5.72 -5.33 -17.91
CA HIS A 176 -6.71 -5.56 -16.87
C HIS A 176 -6.49 -4.65 -15.66
N PRO A 177 -7.52 -4.37 -14.85
CA PRO A 177 -7.37 -3.63 -13.62
C PRO A 177 -6.38 -4.32 -12.67
N ALA A 178 -5.47 -3.53 -12.08
CA ALA A 178 -4.47 -3.98 -11.11
C ALA A 178 -4.30 -2.92 -10.01
N ARG A 179 -5.40 -2.56 -9.34
CA ARG A 179 -5.41 -1.64 -8.21
C ARG A 179 -5.24 -2.41 -6.92
N PHE A 180 -4.09 -2.32 -6.31
CA PHE A 180 -3.76 -3.04 -5.09
C PHE A 180 -2.97 -2.16 -4.13
N VAL A 181 -2.97 -2.56 -2.87
CA VAL A 181 -2.13 -1.95 -1.84
C VAL A 181 -0.79 -2.67 -1.85
N LEU A 182 0.28 -2.03 -2.35
CA LEU A 182 1.62 -2.62 -2.36
C LEU A 182 2.28 -2.42 -0.99
N VAL A 183 2.74 -3.52 -0.40
CA VAL A 183 3.55 -3.51 0.81
C VAL A 183 4.81 -4.34 0.57
N GLY A 184 5.95 -3.66 0.49
CA GLY A 184 7.26 -4.31 0.44
C GLY A 184 7.94 -4.27 1.81
N THR A 185 8.62 -5.35 2.20
CA THR A 185 9.50 -5.33 3.35
C THR A 185 10.95 -5.52 2.91
N MET A 186 11.88 -4.99 3.66
CA MET A 186 13.30 -5.27 3.48
C MET A 186 14.04 -5.27 4.82
N ASN A 187 15.07 -6.11 4.89
CA ASN A 187 16.07 -6.03 5.93
C ASN A 187 17.30 -5.31 5.36
N PRO A 188 17.71 -4.16 5.90
CA PRO A 188 18.87 -3.42 5.41
C PRO A 188 20.19 -4.22 5.46
N GLU A 189 20.28 -5.24 6.33
CA GLU A 189 21.45 -6.11 6.44
C GLU A 189 21.60 -7.08 5.23
N GLU A 190 20.50 -7.35 4.51
CA GLU A 190 20.47 -8.29 3.38
C GLU A 190 20.67 -7.59 2.02
N GLY A 191 20.89 -6.29 2.02
CA GLY A 191 21.14 -5.46 0.86
C GLY A 191 20.13 -4.32 0.70
N ASP A 192 20.46 -3.39 -0.17
CA ASP A 192 19.67 -2.20 -0.47
C ASP A 192 18.88 -2.36 -1.78
N ILE A 193 17.75 -1.67 -1.85
CA ILE A 193 17.02 -1.43 -3.10
C ILE A 193 17.72 -0.30 -3.87
N ARG A 194 17.83 -0.42 -5.18
CA ARG A 194 18.37 0.64 -6.02
C ARG A 194 17.64 1.98 -5.77
N PRO A 195 18.36 3.11 -5.69
CA PRO A 195 17.75 4.40 -5.40
C PRO A 195 16.60 4.79 -6.32
N GLN A 196 16.67 4.39 -7.59
CA GLN A 196 15.63 4.64 -8.60
C GLN A 196 14.33 3.90 -8.31
N LEU A 197 14.41 2.67 -7.78
CA LEU A 197 13.25 1.90 -7.35
C LEU A 197 12.72 2.41 -6.00
N LEU A 198 13.63 2.76 -5.10
CA LEU A 198 13.30 3.30 -3.80
C LEU A 198 12.48 4.60 -3.91
N ASP A 199 12.86 5.52 -4.81
CA ASP A 199 12.12 6.75 -5.07
C ASP A 199 10.69 6.54 -5.56
N ARG A 200 10.39 5.38 -6.13
CA ARG A 200 9.05 5.05 -6.66
C ARG A 200 8.07 4.60 -5.59
N PHE A 201 8.56 4.10 -4.44
CA PHE A 201 7.68 3.84 -3.30
C PHE A 201 7.07 5.13 -2.79
N GLY A 202 5.78 5.12 -2.51
CA GLY A 202 5.07 6.27 -1.96
C GLY A 202 5.55 6.62 -0.57
N LEU A 203 5.51 5.67 0.32
CA LEU A 203 5.85 5.79 1.73
C LEU A 203 6.99 4.84 2.11
N SER A 204 7.82 5.27 3.05
CA SER A 204 8.85 4.39 3.62
C SER A 204 8.95 4.62 5.12
N VAL A 205 8.94 3.54 5.88
CA VAL A 205 9.05 3.56 7.33
C VAL A 205 10.15 2.62 7.81
N VAL A 206 10.79 3.00 8.91
CA VAL A 206 11.80 2.17 9.58
C VAL A 206 11.17 1.58 10.83
N VAL A 207 11.24 0.26 10.94
CA VAL A 207 10.70 -0.50 12.05
C VAL A 207 11.86 -1.12 12.80
N THR A 208 12.04 -0.69 14.04
CA THR A 208 13.04 -1.25 14.97
C THR A 208 12.36 -2.10 16.02
N GLY A 209 13.12 -3.00 16.65
CA GLY A 209 12.64 -3.72 17.83
C GLY A 209 12.28 -2.72 18.94
N GLU A 210 11.27 -3.07 19.75
CA GLU A 210 10.86 -2.22 20.85
C GLU A 210 11.98 -2.10 21.91
N HIS A 211 12.41 -0.87 22.19
CA HIS A 211 13.50 -0.59 23.12
C HIS A 211 13.01 -0.21 24.51
N ASP A 212 11.75 0.23 24.65
CA ASP A 212 11.16 0.47 25.96
C ASP A 212 10.81 -0.85 26.64
N PRO A 213 11.42 -1.18 27.81
CA PRO A 213 11.14 -2.41 28.53
C PRO A 213 9.66 -2.60 28.87
N LEU A 214 8.92 -1.53 29.15
CA LEU A 214 7.49 -1.60 29.50
C LEU A 214 6.66 -1.99 28.28
N GLN A 215 6.91 -1.38 27.14
CA GLN A 215 6.25 -1.74 25.89
C GLN A 215 6.61 -3.16 25.46
N ARG A 216 7.88 -3.55 25.63
CA ARG A 216 8.33 -4.92 25.34
C ARG A 216 7.61 -5.97 26.21
N VAL A 217 7.41 -5.69 27.49
CA VAL A 217 6.60 -6.54 28.40
C VAL A 217 5.17 -6.64 27.90
N GLU A 218 4.59 -5.53 27.43
CA GLU A 218 3.23 -5.53 26.88
C GLU A 218 3.12 -6.38 25.60
N VAL A 219 4.09 -6.30 24.69
CA VAL A 219 4.17 -7.19 23.51
C VAL A 219 4.14 -8.67 23.94
N ILE A 220 4.98 -9.04 24.92
CA ILE A 220 5.05 -10.41 25.43
C ILE A 220 3.72 -10.86 26.04
N LYS A 221 3.13 -10.03 26.90
CA LYS A 221 1.84 -10.33 27.56
C LYS A 221 0.72 -10.55 26.55
N ARG A 222 0.57 -9.65 25.57
CA ARG A 222 -0.45 -9.77 24.53
C ARG A 222 -0.22 -11.02 23.66
N ARG A 223 1.02 -11.31 23.32
CA ARG A 223 1.35 -12.50 22.55
C ARG A 223 1.00 -13.79 23.28
N LEU A 224 1.37 -13.91 24.55
CA LEU A 224 1.04 -15.07 25.39
C LEU A 224 -0.49 -15.20 25.61
N ALA A 225 -1.19 -14.09 25.81
CA ALA A 225 -2.64 -14.12 25.95
C ALA A 225 -3.32 -14.62 24.66
N TYR A 226 -2.87 -14.14 23.50
CA TYR A 226 -3.35 -14.61 22.20
C TYR A 226 -3.07 -16.10 21.96
N GLU A 227 -1.88 -16.59 22.31
CA GLU A 227 -1.51 -18.01 22.14
C GLU A 227 -2.29 -18.93 23.08
N ASN A 228 -2.64 -18.43 24.29
CA ASN A 228 -3.41 -19.19 25.27
C ASN A 228 -4.90 -19.29 24.87
N ASP A 229 -5.53 -18.19 24.47
CA ASP A 229 -6.94 -18.15 24.03
C ASP A 229 -7.13 -17.05 22.98
N ALA A 230 -6.97 -17.43 21.71
CA ALA A 230 -7.08 -16.52 20.59
C ALA A 230 -8.52 -15.94 20.45
N GLU A 231 -9.55 -16.72 20.72
CA GLU A 231 -10.94 -16.29 20.56
C GLU A 231 -11.31 -15.19 21.58
N SER A 232 -11.02 -15.41 22.85
CA SER A 232 -11.23 -14.41 23.91
C SER A 232 -10.37 -13.17 23.70
N PHE A 233 -9.10 -13.35 23.29
CA PHE A 233 -8.22 -12.23 23.00
C PHE A 233 -8.75 -11.34 21.88
N ILE A 234 -9.17 -11.93 20.75
CA ILE A 234 -9.74 -11.20 19.61
C ILE A 234 -11.03 -10.49 20.01
N ALA A 235 -11.89 -11.16 20.78
CA ALA A 235 -13.15 -10.58 21.26
C ALA A 235 -12.91 -9.30 22.10
N GLY A 236 -11.81 -9.26 22.86
CA GLY A 236 -11.43 -8.09 23.66
C GLY A 236 -11.03 -6.86 22.84
N TYR A 237 -10.67 -7.03 21.59
CA TYR A 237 -10.29 -5.93 20.67
C TYR A 237 -11.37 -5.61 19.63
N LYS A 238 -12.51 -6.29 19.67
CA LYS A 238 -13.54 -6.18 18.62
C LYS A 238 -14.03 -4.75 18.42
N GLU A 239 -14.37 -4.04 19.50
CA GLU A 239 -14.86 -2.65 19.44
C GLU A 239 -13.83 -1.72 18.80
N ALA A 240 -12.56 -1.77 19.26
CA ALA A 240 -11.48 -0.96 18.70
C ALA A 240 -11.19 -1.28 17.20
N GLN A 241 -11.36 -2.55 16.81
CA GLN A 241 -11.24 -2.97 15.41
C GLN A 241 -12.37 -2.40 14.55
N GLU A 242 -13.61 -2.46 15.03
CA GLU A 242 -14.79 -1.92 14.35
C GLU A 242 -14.69 -0.40 14.20
N GLU A 243 -14.31 0.32 15.26
CA GLU A 243 -14.09 1.78 15.22
C GLU A 243 -13.02 2.18 14.20
N LEU A 244 -11.89 1.49 14.19
CA LEU A 244 -10.83 1.77 13.21
C LEU A 244 -11.27 1.47 11.78
N ALA A 245 -12.00 0.36 11.56
CA ALA A 245 -12.53 0.01 10.24
C ALA A 245 -13.51 1.08 9.73
N GLU A 246 -14.43 1.54 10.58
CA GLU A 246 -15.37 2.62 10.25
C GLU A 246 -14.65 3.92 9.90
N LYS A 247 -13.62 4.27 10.66
CA LYS A 247 -12.77 5.44 10.40
C LYS A 247 -12.07 5.36 9.04
N ILE A 248 -11.54 4.20 8.68
CA ILE A 248 -10.92 3.97 7.36
C ILE A 248 -11.95 4.10 6.24
N ILE A 249 -13.13 3.49 6.38
CA ILE A 249 -14.20 3.57 5.37
C ILE A 249 -14.68 5.03 5.19
N ALA A 250 -14.86 5.76 6.29
CA ALA A 250 -15.24 7.16 6.25
C ALA A 250 -14.18 8.00 5.52
N ALA A 251 -12.89 7.74 5.78
CA ALA A 251 -11.78 8.40 5.11
C ALA A 251 -11.75 8.13 3.60
N VAL A 252 -11.96 6.88 3.17
CA VAL A 252 -12.04 6.52 1.74
C VAL A 252 -13.14 7.31 1.04
N LYS A 253 -14.30 7.44 1.68
CA LYS A 253 -15.43 8.21 1.11
C LYS A 253 -15.17 9.71 1.10
N LEU A 254 -14.49 10.24 2.12
CA LEU A 254 -14.22 11.66 2.26
C LEU A 254 -13.08 12.15 1.36
N LEU A 255 -12.09 11.30 1.08
CA LEU A 255 -10.87 11.66 0.36
C LEU A 255 -11.10 12.45 -0.95
N PRO A 256 -12.08 12.11 -1.81
CA PRO A 256 -12.35 12.88 -3.03
C PRO A 256 -12.82 14.32 -2.80
N GLU A 257 -13.29 14.65 -1.59
CA GLU A 257 -13.77 15.98 -1.21
C GLU A 257 -12.71 16.81 -0.46
N VAL A 258 -11.56 16.20 -0.15
CA VAL A 258 -10.51 16.89 0.63
C VAL A 258 -9.71 17.80 -0.27
N THR A 259 -9.49 19.04 0.19
CA THR A 259 -8.76 20.09 -0.52
C THR A 259 -7.49 20.49 0.22
N ILE A 260 -6.60 21.14 -0.49
CA ILE A 260 -5.39 21.77 0.05
C ILE A 260 -5.34 23.20 -0.49
N ASP A 261 -4.89 24.15 0.30
CA ASP A 261 -4.75 25.54 -0.13
C ASP A 261 -3.41 25.83 -0.82
N ASP A 262 -3.34 26.92 -1.56
CA ASP A 262 -2.15 27.33 -2.32
C ASP A 262 -0.95 27.61 -1.39
N LYS A 263 -1.18 28.11 -0.18
CA LYS A 263 -0.10 28.38 0.80
C LYS A 263 0.61 27.09 1.18
N LEU A 264 -0.13 26.00 1.44
CA LEU A 264 0.46 24.70 1.74
C LEU A 264 1.17 24.10 0.53
N LEU A 265 0.65 24.30 -0.69
CA LEU A 265 1.32 23.87 -1.93
C LEU A 265 2.67 24.59 -2.08
N GLU A 266 2.71 25.90 -1.85
CA GLU A 266 3.97 26.68 -1.87
C GLU A 266 4.94 26.19 -0.79
N THR A 267 4.45 25.88 0.40
CA THR A 267 5.26 25.36 1.51
C THR A 267 5.92 24.03 1.13
N VAL A 268 5.18 23.10 0.49
CA VAL A 268 5.76 21.83 -0.01
C VAL A 268 6.85 22.11 -1.04
N ALA A 269 6.59 22.97 -2.02
CA ALA A 269 7.57 23.29 -3.06
C ALA A 269 8.85 23.91 -2.49
N LYS A 270 8.74 24.85 -1.56
CA LYS A 270 9.87 25.46 -0.86
C LYS A 270 10.66 24.44 -0.04
N LEU A 271 9.96 23.56 0.70
CA LEU A 271 10.56 22.50 1.50
C LEU A 271 11.40 21.56 0.63
N SER A 272 10.86 21.13 -0.51
CA SER A 272 11.54 20.23 -1.44
C SER A 272 12.80 20.87 -2.04
N VAL A 273 12.75 22.16 -2.37
CA VAL A 273 13.91 22.92 -2.85
C VAL A 273 14.97 23.02 -1.75
N GLU A 274 14.59 23.38 -0.52
CA GLU A 274 15.51 23.51 0.64
C GLU A 274 16.20 22.18 0.97
N LEU A 275 15.47 21.06 0.85
CA LEU A 275 16.00 19.72 1.11
C LEU A 275 16.77 19.12 -0.09
N GLY A 276 16.78 19.79 -1.24
CA GLY A 276 17.46 19.32 -2.45
C GLY A 276 16.86 18.04 -3.00
N VAL A 277 15.53 17.88 -2.91
CA VAL A 277 14.81 16.73 -3.46
C VAL A 277 14.69 16.88 -4.97
N ASP A 278 15.02 15.84 -5.72
CA ASP A 278 14.95 15.84 -7.18
C ASP A 278 13.54 15.54 -7.70
N GLY A 279 13.09 16.33 -8.67
CA GLY A 279 11.83 16.14 -9.39
C GLY A 279 10.58 16.42 -8.54
N HIS A 280 9.42 16.22 -9.14
CA HIS A 280 8.11 16.56 -8.53
C HIS A 280 7.39 15.38 -7.90
N ARG A 281 7.96 14.16 -7.96
CA ARG A 281 7.31 12.97 -7.40
C ARG A 281 7.14 13.07 -5.89
N ALA A 282 8.17 13.57 -5.20
CA ALA A 282 8.12 13.79 -3.76
C ALA A 282 7.02 14.80 -3.39
N ASP A 283 6.98 15.96 -4.05
CA ASP A 283 5.98 16.99 -3.81
C ASP A 283 4.56 16.44 -3.94
N ILE A 284 4.28 15.77 -5.05
CA ILE A 284 2.97 15.16 -5.33
C ILE A 284 2.62 14.10 -4.27
N THR A 285 3.61 13.30 -3.85
CA THR A 285 3.36 12.26 -2.85
C THR A 285 3.12 12.86 -1.46
N VAL A 286 3.87 13.90 -1.05
CA VAL A 286 3.62 14.63 0.21
C VAL A 286 2.21 15.21 0.22
N ILE A 287 1.80 15.88 -0.87
CA ILE A 287 0.46 16.46 -0.99
C ILE A 287 -0.61 15.37 -0.91
N LYS A 288 -0.49 14.29 -1.69
CA LYS A 288 -1.45 13.17 -1.64
C LYS A 288 -1.53 12.54 -0.25
N THR A 289 -0.39 12.40 0.44
CA THR A 289 -0.33 11.85 1.81
C THR A 289 -1.00 12.79 2.80
N ALA A 290 -0.76 14.10 2.71
CA ALA A 290 -1.41 15.11 3.56
C ALA A 290 -2.95 15.14 3.35
N LEU A 291 -3.42 15.08 2.10
CA LEU A 291 -4.85 14.95 1.80
C LEU A 291 -5.44 13.68 2.40
N THR A 292 -4.72 12.56 2.33
CA THR A 292 -5.17 11.28 2.90
C THR A 292 -5.19 11.31 4.43
N LEU A 293 -4.22 11.98 5.07
CA LEU A 293 -4.19 12.23 6.51
C LEU A 293 -5.37 13.09 6.96
N ALA A 294 -5.67 14.16 6.23
CA ALA A 294 -6.84 15.01 6.50
C ALA A 294 -8.14 14.20 6.43
N ALA A 295 -8.31 13.36 5.39
CA ALA A 295 -9.43 12.45 5.25
C ALA A 295 -9.54 11.47 6.43
N PHE A 296 -8.42 10.85 6.83
CA PHE A 296 -8.36 9.93 7.97
C PHE A 296 -8.72 10.60 9.29
N ASN A 297 -8.42 11.89 9.42
CA ASN A 297 -8.80 12.71 10.58
C ASN A 297 -10.19 13.38 10.43
N GLY A 298 -10.99 13.00 9.43
CA GLY A 298 -12.35 13.49 9.21
C GLY A 298 -12.44 14.94 8.76
N ARG A 299 -11.36 15.51 8.21
CA ARG A 299 -11.31 16.92 7.75
C ARG A 299 -11.38 17.03 6.23
N LYS A 300 -12.09 18.03 5.75
CA LYS A 300 -12.20 18.33 4.30
C LYS A 300 -11.09 19.23 3.78
N GLN A 301 -10.18 19.67 4.64
CA GLN A 301 -9.04 20.49 4.27
C GLN A 301 -7.80 19.99 5.00
N ALA A 302 -6.72 19.80 4.24
CA ALA A 302 -5.41 19.50 4.79
C ALA A 302 -4.83 20.72 5.51
N ASN A 303 -4.03 20.48 6.54
CA ASN A 303 -3.36 21.52 7.31
C ASN A 303 -1.86 21.26 7.43
N LEU A 304 -1.16 22.13 8.11
CA LEU A 304 0.30 22.05 8.29
C LEU A 304 0.74 20.79 9.07
N ASP A 305 -0.06 20.31 10.01
CA ASP A 305 0.25 19.09 10.78
C ASP A 305 0.18 17.84 9.91
N ASP A 306 -0.80 17.80 8.97
CA ASP A 306 -0.86 16.73 7.97
C ASP A 306 0.38 16.75 7.06
N LEU A 307 0.84 17.95 6.70
CA LEU A 307 2.02 18.10 5.88
C LEU A 307 3.29 17.65 6.61
N LYS A 308 3.42 17.97 7.89
CA LYS A 308 4.53 17.52 8.75
C LYS A 308 4.56 15.98 8.83
N GLU A 309 3.42 15.37 9.10
CA GLU A 309 3.32 13.91 9.22
C GLU A 309 3.56 13.23 7.88
N ALA A 310 3.02 13.79 6.78
CA ALA A 310 3.29 13.31 5.43
C ALA A 310 4.78 13.36 5.07
N ALA A 311 5.46 14.46 5.42
CA ALA A 311 6.89 14.63 5.16
C ALA A 311 7.73 13.54 5.83
N LYS A 312 7.38 13.10 7.06
CA LYS A 312 8.06 12.01 7.78
C LYS A 312 7.99 10.67 7.03
N LEU A 313 6.87 10.39 6.38
CA LEU A 313 6.65 9.12 5.69
C LEU A 313 7.18 9.14 4.25
N VAL A 314 7.31 10.33 3.63
CA VAL A 314 7.60 10.47 2.20
C VAL A 314 9.04 10.87 1.90
N LEU A 315 9.64 11.75 2.69
CA LEU A 315 10.93 12.36 2.35
C LEU A 315 12.17 11.51 2.68
N PRO A 316 12.23 10.72 3.77
CA PRO A 316 13.48 10.09 4.22
C PRO A 316 14.17 9.21 3.17
N HIS A 317 13.42 8.58 2.28
CA HIS A 317 13.96 7.70 1.24
C HIS A 317 14.22 8.39 -0.11
N ARG A 318 13.86 9.66 -0.24
CA ARG A 318 13.99 10.48 -1.47
C ARG A 318 15.07 11.55 -1.41
N MET A 319 15.70 11.72 -0.25
CA MET A 319 16.77 12.69 -0.13
C MET A 319 18.05 12.20 -0.78
N ARG A 320 18.80 13.11 -1.40
CA ARG A 320 20.13 12.81 -1.94
C ARG A 320 21.06 12.43 -0.81
N ARG A 321 21.54 11.18 -0.82
CA ARG A 321 22.72 10.80 -0.04
C ARG A 321 23.93 11.47 -0.67
N ARG A 322 24.47 12.51 -0.03
CA ARG A 322 25.78 13.02 -0.44
C ARG A 322 26.84 11.98 -0.09
N PRO A 323 27.83 11.75 -0.98
CA PRO A 323 28.95 10.89 -0.66
C PRO A 323 29.61 11.36 0.64
N PHE A 324 29.77 10.47 1.60
CA PHE A 324 30.37 10.71 2.92
C PHE A 324 29.52 11.44 3.99
N GLU A 325 28.25 11.70 3.76
CA GLU A 325 27.33 12.08 4.83
C GLU A 325 26.45 10.85 5.14
N GLU A 326 26.48 10.38 6.38
CA GLU A 326 25.45 9.52 6.95
C GLU A 326 24.21 10.38 7.20
N GLY A 327 23.53 10.75 6.10
CA GLY A 327 22.46 11.73 6.16
C GLY A 327 21.13 11.10 6.52
N GLU A 328 20.86 11.00 7.81
CA GLU A 328 19.49 11.02 8.29
C GLU A 328 18.92 12.43 8.04
N LEU A 329 17.64 12.49 7.68
CA LEU A 329 16.93 13.77 7.55
C LEU A 329 17.01 14.53 8.86
N ASP A 330 17.61 15.73 8.83
CA ASP A 330 17.61 16.60 10.01
C ASP A 330 16.19 17.15 10.23
N TRP A 331 15.42 16.41 11.03
CA TRP A 331 14.04 16.77 11.38
C TRP A 331 13.95 18.12 12.06
N ASN A 332 14.95 18.57 12.82
CA ASN A 332 14.96 19.88 13.43
C ASN A 332 14.95 20.99 12.36
N LYS A 333 15.63 20.74 11.25
CA LYS A 333 15.65 21.66 10.11
C LYS A 333 14.28 21.72 9.42
N VAL A 334 13.66 20.57 9.18
CA VAL A 334 12.30 20.48 8.60
C VAL A 334 11.27 21.14 9.53
N GLU A 335 11.29 20.84 10.82
CA GLU A 335 10.37 21.43 11.79
C GLU A 335 10.55 22.94 11.91
N SER A 336 11.80 23.41 11.94
CA SER A 336 12.10 24.85 11.99
C SER A 336 11.61 25.57 10.74
N PHE A 337 11.78 24.96 9.56
CA PHE A 337 11.27 25.50 8.30
C PHE A 337 9.75 25.58 8.31
N LEU A 338 9.07 24.48 8.66
CA LEU A 338 7.60 24.42 8.71
C LEU A 338 7.01 25.35 9.79
N ALA A 339 7.70 25.54 10.90
CA ALA A 339 7.29 26.50 11.92
C ALA A 339 7.39 27.95 11.48
N ALA A 340 8.33 28.27 10.59
CA ALA A 340 8.50 29.63 10.03
C ALA A 340 7.43 29.97 8.96
N GLU A 341 6.83 28.97 8.31
CA GLU A 341 5.79 29.13 7.29
C GLU A 341 4.35 29.05 7.87
N ALA A 342 4.19 28.71 9.15
CA ALA A 342 2.91 28.67 9.87
C ALA A 342 2.36 30.07 10.13
#